data_27728ecb45d6242b624ffe3c92183b99
#
_entry.id   27728ecb45d6242b624ffe3c92183b99
#
_cell.length_a   1.000
_cell.length_b   1.000
_cell.length_c   1.000
_cell.angle_alpha   90.00
_cell.angle_beta   90.00
_cell.angle_gamma   90.00
#
_symmetry.space_group_name_H-M   'P 1'
#
loop_
_entity.id
_entity.type
_entity.pdbx_description
1 polymer ?
#
loop_
_entity_poly.entity_id
_entity_poly.type
_entity_poly.pdbx_seq_one_letter_code
_entity_poly.pdbx_strand_id
1 'polypeptide(L)'
;MDIKISNAGGVPIYEQIVSQVKAKIISGELGEGDALPSMRLLAKELRISVITTKRAYEELEREGFIVSMTGKGSFVAGRDLEFVREEHLRQIEELMGRIAELAPACGLGLDELEEMLRLTFEGE
;
A
#
# COMPACT_ATOMS: atom_id res chain seq x y z
N MET A 1 10.86 -10.80 -1.38
CA MET A 1 9.67 -9.91 -1.43
C MET A 1 9.27 -9.70 -2.88
N ASP A 2 8.06 -10.06 -3.18
CA ASP A 2 7.59 -10.04 -4.57
C ASP A 2 6.75 -8.79 -4.82
N ILE A 3 7.33 -7.83 -5.54
CA ILE A 3 6.68 -6.57 -5.89
C ILE A 3 6.50 -6.53 -7.40
N LYS A 4 5.30 -6.15 -7.84
CA LYS A 4 4.99 -6.05 -9.26
C LYS A 4 4.74 -4.60 -9.65
N ILE A 5 5.46 -4.13 -10.65
CA ILE A 5 5.39 -2.75 -11.10
C ILE A 5 4.65 -2.69 -12.45
N SER A 6 3.75 -1.71 -12.56
CA SER A 6 3.04 -1.45 -13.79
C SER A 6 3.22 0.01 -14.19
N ASN A 7 3.47 0.26 -15.47
CA ASN A 7 3.56 1.61 -16.00
C ASN A 7 2.21 2.10 -16.53
N ALA A 8 1.22 1.23 -16.54
CA ALA A 8 -0.13 1.59 -16.94
C ALA A 8 -0.87 2.20 -15.73
N GLY A 9 -1.82 3.07 -15.98
CA GLY A 9 -2.69 3.57 -14.92
C GLY A 9 -2.21 4.83 -14.19
N GLY A 10 -1.00 5.29 -14.46
CA GLY A 10 -0.56 6.59 -13.94
C GLY A 10 -0.20 6.65 -12.46
N VAL A 11 -0.16 5.52 -11.76
CA VAL A 11 0.27 5.51 -10.35
C VAL A 11 1.79 5.53 -10.31
N PRO A 12 2.39 6.49 -9.59
CA PRO A 12 3.86 6.53 -9.47
C PRO A 12 4.42 5.23 -8.93
N ILE A 13 5.61 4.86 -9.42
CA ILE A 13 6.21 3.58 -9.04
C ILE A 13 6.44 3.49 -7.53
N TYR A 14 6.91 4.58 -6.89
CA TYR A 14 7.16 4.51 -5.46
C TYR A 14 5.87 4.23 -4.68
N GLU A 15 4.73 4.76 -5.13
CA GLU A 15 3.45 4.49 -4.48
C GLU A 15 3.03 3.03 -4.64
N GLN A 16 3.34 2.43 -5.78
CA GLN A 16 3.07 1.02 -6.01
C GLN A 16 3.85 0.14 -5.04
N ILE A 17 5.11 0.51 -4.80
CA ILE A 17 5.94 -0.22 -3.84
C ILE A 17 5.38 -0.05 -2.43
N VAL A 18 5.06 1.18 -2.03
CA VAL A 18 4.51 1.47 -0.71
C VAL A 18 3.23 0.67 -0.47
N SER A 19 2.30 0.70 -1.42
CA SER A 19 1.02 -0.01 -1.28
C SER A 19 1.22 -1.52 -1.12
N GLN A 20 2.12 -2.09 -1.91
CA GLN A 20 2.33 -3.54 -1.88
C GLN A 20 3.02 -3.98 -0.60
N VAL A 21 4.00 -3.21 -0.12
CA VAL A 21 4.67 -3.53 1.14
C VAL A 21 3.70 -3.43 2.30
N LYS A 22 2.86 -2.38 2.33
CA LYS A 22 1.83 -2.24 3.35
C LYS A 22 0.90 -3.44 3.36
N ALA A 23 0.44 -3.86 2.18
CA ALA A 23 -0.46 -4.99 2.08
C ALA A 23 0.17 -6.28 2.62
N LYS A 24 1.46 -6.48 2.34
CA LYS A 24 2.18 -7.66 2.83
C LYS A 24 2.33 -7.64 4.35
N ILE A 25 2.54 -6.46 4.93
CA ILE A 25 2.64 -6.32 6.38
C ILE A 25 1.28 -6.56 7.04
N ILE A 26 0.24 -5.98 6.48
CA ILE A 26 -1.11 -6.13 7.02
C ILE A 26 -1.60 -7.56 6.95
N SER A 27 -1.31 -8.25 5.85
CA SER A 27 -1.73 -9.65 5.68
C SER A 27 -0.92 -10.62 6.52
N GLY A 28 0.20 -10.17 7.09
CA GLY A 28 1.08 -11.04 7.86
C GLY A 28 2.12 -11.76 7.02
N GLU A 29 2.12 -11.55 5.72
CA GLU A 29 3.15 -12.13 4.85
C GLU A 29 4.54 -11.64 5.27
N LEU A 30 4.63 -10.37 5.65
CA LEU A 30 5.82 -9.81 6.27
C LEU A 30 5.50 -9.54 7.74
N GLY A 31 6.21 -10.19 8.63
CA GLY A 31 5.97 -10.06 10.06
C GLY A 31 6.94 -9.11 10.73
N GLU A 32 6.63 -8.73 11.97
CA GLU A 32 7.48 -7.85 12.75
C GLU A 32 8.92 -8.36 12.78
N GLY A 33 9.85 -7.45 12.49
CA GLY A 33 11.27 -7.79 12.51
C GLY A 33 11.81 -8.41 11.24
N ASP A 34 10.95 -8.76 10.29
CA ASP A 34 11.41 -9.31 9.03
C ASP A 34 12.22 -8.27 8.26
N ALA A 35 13.33 -8.70 7.68
CA ALA A 35 14.19 -7.81 6.90
C ALA A 35 13.60 -7.58 5.53
N LEU A 36 13.66 -6.32 5.06
CA LEU A 36 13.35 -6.01 3.68
C LEU A 36 14.62 -6.06 2.86
N PRO A 37 14.53 -6.31 1.54
CA PRO A 37 15.72 -6.25 0.70
C PRO A 37 16.31 -4.84 0.75
N SER A 38 17.62 -4.73 0.51
CA SER A 38 18.24 -3.41 0.46
C SER A 38 17.62 -2.61 -0.69
N MET A 39 17.68 -1.29 -0.58
CA MET A 39 17.15 -0.43 -1.64
C MET A 39 17.79 -0.71 -2.99
N ARG A 40 19.09 -0.98 -2.99
CA ARG A 40 19.81 -1.28 -4.23
C ARG A 40 19.39 -2.60 -4.83
N LEU A 41 19.22 -3.62 -3.98
CA LEU A 41 18.79 -4.93 -4.46
C LEU A 41 17.38 -4.85 -5.04
N LEU A 42 16.47 -4.18 -4.35
CA LEU A 42 15.11 -4.05 -4.84
C LEU A 42 15.07 -3.27 -6.15
N ALA A 43 15.85 -2.19 -6.24
CA ALA A 43 15.93 -1.41 -7.47
C ALA A 43 16.42 -2.25 -8.63
N LYS A 44 17.43 -3.08 -8.38
CA LYS A 44 17.97 -3.96 -9.39
C LYS A 44 16.95 -5.00 -9.85
N GLU A 45 16.26 -5.61 -8.90
CA GLU A 45 15.25 -6.63 -9.20
C GLU A 45 14.08 -6.05 -9.98
N LEU A 46 13.66 -4.85 -9.63
CA LEU A 46 12.53 -4.22 -10.29
C LEU A 46 12.92 -3.40 -11.53
N ARG A 47 14.24 -3.26 -11.78
CA ARG A 47 14.77 -2.47 -12.90
C ARG A 47 14.30 -1.02 -12.84
N ILE A 48 14.42 -0.42 -11.67
CA ILE A 48 14.07 0.98 -11.43
C ILE A 48 15.23 1.68 -10.74
N SER A 49 15.12 2.99 -10.57
CA SER A 49 16.20 3.74 -9.94
C SER A 49 16.22 3.53 -8.43
N VAL A 50 17.41 3.62 -7.84
CA VAL A 50 17.56 3.54 -6.39
C VAL A 50 16.83 4.69 -5.72
N ILE A 51 16.78 5.85 -6.37
CA ILE A 51 16.06 7.02 -5.83
C ILE A 51 14.59 6.70 -5.61
N THR A 52 13.98 5.96 -6.53
CA THR A 52 12.57 5.56 -6.41
C THR A 52 12.36 4.60 -5.24
N THR A 53 13.24 3.62 -5.08
CA THR A 53 13.13 2.68 -3.94
C THR A 53 13.39 3.40 -2.63
N LYS A 54 14.34 4.33 -2.62
CA LYS A 54 14.63 5.13 -1.42
C LYS A 54 13.40 5.93 -1.01
N ARG A 55 12.74 6.56 -1.97
CA ARG A 55 11.52 7.32 -1.69
C ARG A 55 10.43 6.43 -1.10
N ALA A 56 10.27 5.24 -1.64
CA ALA A 56 9.28 4.30 -1.12
C ALA A 56 9.59 3.91 0.33
N TYR A 57 10.85 3.59 0.62
CA TYR A 57 11.26 3.18 1.96
C TYR A 57 11.14 4.34 2.94
N GLU A 58 11.49 5.56 2.52
CA GLU A 58 11.33 6.73 3.37
C GLU A 58 9.87 6.97 3.74
N GLU A 59 8.98 6.77 2.77
CA GLU A 59 7.56 6.93 3.02
C GLU A 59 7.05 5.86 3.98
N LEU A 60 7.46 4.61 3.80
CA LEU A 60 7.09 3.51 4.69
C LEU A 60 7.59 3.75 6.11
N GLU A 61 8.81 4.28 6.23
CA GLU A 61 9.38 4.58 7.54
C GLU A 61 8.63 5.76 8.20
N ARG A 62 8.34 6.78 7.42
CA ARG A 62 7.60 7.95 7.91
C ARG A 62 6.23 7.54 8.46
N GLU A 63 5.58 6.59 7.79
CA GLU A 63 4.28 6.10 8.23
C GLU A 63 4.37 5.03 9.32
N GLY A 64 5.59 4.63 9.67
CA GLY A 64 5.82 3.71 10.77
C GLY A 64 5.69 2.22 10.44
N PHE A 65 5.66 1.87 9.15
CA PHE A 65 5.58 0.46 8.75
C PHE A 65 6.90 -0.25 8.83
N ILE A 66 8.00 0.48 8.64
CA ILE A 66 9.35 -0.09 8.71
C ILE A 66 10.25 0.80 9.56
N VAL A 67 11.37 0.23 10.00
CA VAL A 67 12.43 0.97 10.69
C VAL A 67 13.74 0.68 9.98
N SER A 68 14.59 1.70 9.88
CA SER A 68 15.91 1.54 9.31
C SER A 68 16.94 1.53 10.44
N MET A 69 17.85 0.59 10.38
CA MET A 69 18.94 0.48 11.34
C MET A 69 20.25 0.69 10.60
N THR A 70 20.98 1.73 10.99
CA THR A 70 22.24 2.09 10.34
C THR A 70 23.18 0.88 10.29
N GLY A 71 23.65 0.58 9.07
CA GLY A 71 24.56 -0.54 8.85
C GLY A 71 23.90 -1.91 8.86
N LYS A 72 22.60 -2.01 9.13
CA LYS A 72 21.92 -3.31 9.22
C LYS A 72 20.77 -3.45 8.22
N GLY A 73 20.22 -2.34 7.72
CA GLY A 73 19.14 -2.36 6.74
C GLY A 73 17.81 -1.93 7.30
N SER A 74 16.75 -2.29 6.58
CA SER A 74 15.38 -1.92 6.93
C SER A 74 14.60 -3.17 7.34
N PHE A 75 13.74 -3.00 8.33
CA PHE A 75 12.99 -4.11 8.92
C PHE A 75 11.54 -3.70 9.15
N VAL A 76 10.64 -4.67 9.14
CA VAL A 76 9.25 -4.41 9.46
C VAL A 76 9.17 -3.96 10.93
N ALA A 77 8.51 -2.84 11.17
CA ALA A 77 8.40 -2.26 12.51
C ALA A 77 7.50 -3.11 13.40
N GLY A 78 7.81 -3.11 14.70
CA GLY A 78 6.95 -3.74 15.68
C GLY A 78 5.77 -2.86 15.96
N ARG A 79 4.73 -2.95 15.15
CA ARG A 79 3.55 -2.16 15.30
C ARG A 79 2.36 -2.99 15.74
N ASP A 80 1.48 -2.32 16.44
CA ASP A 80 0.17 -2.86 16.75
C ASP A 80 -0.60 -2.95 15.43
N LEU A 81 -1.00 -4.16 15.06
CA LEU A 81 -1.80 -4.39 13.85
C LEU A 81 -3.12 -3.63 13.91
N GLU A 82 -3.63 -3.37 15.11
CA GLU A 82 -4.83 -2.60 15.32
C GLU A 82 -4.68 -1.18 14.77
N PHE A 83 -3.54 -0.54 15.05
CA PHE A 83 -3.27 0.80 14.56
C PHE A 83 -3.27 0.83 13.02
N VAL A 84 -2.64 -0.16 12.40
CA VAL A 84 -2.57 -0.26 10.95
C VAL A 84 -3.97 -0.45 10.37
N ARG A 85 -4.75 -1.32 11.00
CA ARG A 85 -6.12 -1.58 10.58
C ARG A 85 -6.98 -0.32 10.64
N GLU A 86 -6.85 0.44 11.72
CA GLU A 86 -7.60 1.69 11.88
C GLU A 86 -7.25 2.71 10.81
N GLU A 87 -5.98 2.80 10.44
CA GLU A 87 -5.56 3.71 9.38
C GLU A 87 -6.21 3.34 8.04
N HIS A 88 -6.30 2.06 7.75
CA HIS A 88 -6.95 1.59 6.52
C HIS A 88 -8.44 1.83 6.56
N LEU A 89 -9.06 1.62 7.72
CA LEU A 89 -10.50 1.90 7.86
C LEU A 89 -10.79 3.37 7.62
N ARG A 90 -9.92 4.25 8.12
CA ARG A 90 -10.08 5.69 7.90
C ARG A 90 -10.04 6.02 6.41
N GLN A 91 -9.11 5.43 5.68
CA GLN A 91 -9.00 5.64 4.23
C GLN A 91 -10.23 5.13 3.50
N ILE A 92 -10.74 3.97 3.91
CA ILE A 92 -11.94 3.39 3.31
C ILE A 92 -13.12 4.31 3.54
N GLU A 93 -13.27 4.84 4.74
CA GLU A 93 -14.36 5.76 5.06
C GLU A 93 -14.31 7.02 4.22
N GLU A 94 -13.10 7.56 4.02
CA GLU A 94 -12.93 8.75 3.16
C GLU A 94 -13.35 8.46 1.72
N LEU A 95 -12.94 7.30 1.19
CA LEU A 95 -13.30 6.91 -0.17
C LEU A 95 -14.80 6.67 -0.30
N MET A 96 -15.41 6.06 0.72
CA MET A 96 -16.85 5.86 0.74
C MET A 96 -17.60 7.19 0.74
N GLY A 97 -17.07 8.18 1.46
CA GLY A 97 -17.65 9.52 1.46
C GLY A 97 -17.64 10.14 0.07
N ARG A 98 -16.54 9.98 -0.67
CA ARG A 98 -16.44 10.48 -2.04
C ARG A 98 -17.43 9.77 -2.96
N ILE A 99 -17.58 8.47 -2.78
CA ILE A 99 -18.55 7.69 -3.56
C ILE A 99 -19.96 8.20 -3.31
N ALA A 100 -20.28 8.44 -2.03
CA ALA A 100 -21.61 8.93 -1.66
C ALA A 100 -21.89 10.31 -2.25
N GLU A 101 -20.87 11.12 -2.47
CA GLU A 101 -21.03 12.43 -3.10
C GLU A 101 -21.19 12.32 -4.61
N LEU A 102 -20.44 11.42 -5.24
CA LEU A 102 -20.43 11.27 -6.69
C LEU A 102 -21.67 10.54 -7.22
N ALA A 103 -22.17 9.57 -6.47
CA ALA A 103 -23.24 8.70 -6.96
C ALA A 103 -24.51 9.45 -7.37
N PRO A 104 -25.01 10.41 -6.56
CA PRO A 104 -26.22 11.15 -6.98
C PRO A 104 -26.03 11.94 -8.26
N ALA A 105 -24.80 12.41 -8.53
CA ALA A 105 -24.51 13.19 -9.71
C ALA A 105 -24.70 12.39 -11.00
N CYS A 106 -24.57 11.07 -10.95
CA CYS A 106 -24.79 10.23 -12.13
C CYS A 106 -25.99 9.29 -11.95
N GLY A 107 -26.84 9.58 -10.97
CA GLY A 107 -28.09 8.85 -10.81
C GLY A 107 -27.96 7.46 -10.21
N LEU A 108 -26.84 7.16 -9.53
CA LEU A 108 -26.66 5.86 -8.93
C LEU A 108 -27.24 5.83 -7.51
N GLY A 109 -28.01 4.78 -7.21
CA GLY A 109 -28.56 4.57 -5.89
C GLY A 109 -27.72 3.56 -5.10
N LEU A 110 -28.13 3.33 -3.87
CA LEU A 110 -27.40 2.43 -2.96
C LEU A 110 -27.30 1.01 -3.51
N ASP A 111 -28.40 0.48 -4.04
CA ASP A 111 -28.40 -0.88 -4.57
C ASP A 111 -27.40 -1.05 -5.70
N GLU A 112 -27.29 -0.06 -6.56
CA GLU A 112 -26.35 -0.09 -7.67
C GLU A 112 -24.91 -0.01 -7.17
N LEU A 113 -24.68 0.82 -6.16
CA LEU A 113 -23.35 0.93 -5.55
C LEU A 113 -22.94 -0.38 -4.86
N GLU A 114 -23.86 -1.04 -4.20
CA GLU A 114 -23.57 -2.32 -3.56
C GLU A 114 -23.17 -3.37 -4.59
N GLU A 115 -23.87 -3.38 -5.73
CA GLU A 115 -23.53 -4.31 -6.81
C GLU A 115 -22.15 -4.02 -7.39
N MET A 116 -21.85 -2.73 -7.63
CA MET A 116 -20.54 -2.32 -8.13
C MET A 116 -19.43 -2.73 -7.15
N LEU A 117 -19.65 -2.51 -5.87
CA LEU A 117 -18.66 -2.87 -4.86
C LEU A 117 -18.47 -4.38 -4.82
N ARG A 118 -19.54 -5.14 -4.90
CA ARG A 118 -19.45 -6.60 -4.91
C ARG A 118 -18.60 -7.08 -6.07
N LEU A 119 -18.86 -6.57 -7.27
CA LEU A 119 -18.10 -6.95 -8.46
C LEU A 119 -16.62 -6.58 -8.32
N THR A 120 -16.36 -5.40 -7.79
CA THR A 120 -15.00 -4.94 -7.57
C THR A 120 -14.26 -5.84 -6.57
N PHE A 121 -14.95 -6.19 -5.50
CA PHE A 121 -14.37 -6.98 -4.42
C PHE A 121 -14.10 -8.42 -4.86
N GLU A 122 -15.00 -8.99 -5.62
CA GLU A 122 -14.86 -10.36 -6.11
C GLU A 122 -13.83 -10.47 -7.22
N GLY A 123 -13.43 -9.38 -7.79
CA GLY A 123 -12.25 -9.29 -8.61
C GLY A 123 -12.36 -9.79 -9.98
N GLU A 124 -13.25 -10.00 -10.30
CA GLU A 124 -13.21 -10.50 -11.53
C GLU A 124 -12.08 -10.86 -11.99
#